data_baa1d6ac939c9c90701def0ff1f0bb0e
#
_entry.id   baa1d6ac939c9c90701def0ff1f0bb0e
#
_cell.length_a   1.000
_cell.length_b   1.000
_cell.length_c   1.000
_cell.angle_alpha   90.00
_cell.angle_beta   90.00
_cell.angle_gamma   90.00
#
_symmetry.space_group_name_H-M   'P 1'
#
loop_
_entity.id
_entity.type
_entity.pdbx_description
1 polymer ?
#
loop_
_entity_poly.entity_id
_entity_poly.type
_entity_poly.pdbx_seq_one_letter_code
_entity_poly.pdbx_strand_id
1 'polypeptide(L)' 'MPRKPLQFTDPALFDDSRTLSQKKIVGSIVREILYSGLALTRKNICIKLVAYSARVTTREEKHAIESLLKLLFIKS' A
#
# COMPACT_ATOMS: atom_id res chain seq x y z
N MET A 1 9.75 -1.32 -25.66
CA MET A 1 9.04 -1.44 -25.03
C MET A 1 9.15 -1.14 -23.80
N PRO A 2 8.51 -0.72 -23.35
CA PRO A 2 8.64 -0.35 -22.13
C PRO A 2 8.53 -1.37 -21.25
N ARG A 3 9.06 -1.34 -20.29
CA ARG A 3 8.96 -2.16 -19.45
C ARG A 3 8.30 -1.63 -18.42
N LYS A 4 7.71 -2.18 -17.58
CA LYS A 4 7.13 -1.69 -16.51
C LYS A 4 8.11 -1.36 -15.54
N PRO A 5 8.30 -0.17 -15.18
CA PRO A 5 9.25 0.22 -14.15
C PRO A 5 8.85 -0.35 -12.81
N LEU A 6 7.58 -0.49 -12.57
CA LEU A 6 7.13 -1.07 -11.32
C LEU A 6 6.65 -2.46 -11.58
N GLN A 7 7.21 -3.40 -10.90
CA GLN A 7 6.83 -4.76 -11.12
C GLN A 7 5.79 -5.26 -10.14
N PHE A 8 5.52 -4.50 -9.10
CA PHE A 8 4.51 -4.91 -8.13
C PHE A 8 3.14 -4.58 -8.66
N THR A 9 2.35 -5.59 -8.93
CA THR A 9 1.03 -5.34 -9.47
C THR A 9 0.02 -6.22 -8.79
N ASP A 10 -0.06 -6.16 -7.50
CA ASP A 10 -1.09 -6.90 -6.79
C ASP A 10 -2.42 -6.23 -7.09
N PRO A 11 -3.28 -6.87 -7.86
CA PRO A 11 -4.53 -6.20 -8.26
C PRO A 11 -5.42 -5.86 -7.08
N ALA A 12 -5.28 -6.57 -5.97
CA ALA A 12 -6.13 -6.30 -4.83
C ALA A 12 -5.87 -4.92 -4.25
N LEU A 13 -4.61 -4.45 -4.33
CA LEU A 13 -4.29 -3.13 -3.79
C LEU A 13 -4.74 -2.01 -4.71
N PHE A 14 -4.80 -2.26 -6.01
CA PHE A 14 -5.13 -1.21 -6.96
C PHE A 14 -6.50 -1.39 -7.59
N ASP A 15 -7.34 -2.20 -6.94
CA ASP A 15 -8.66 -2.44 -7.44
C ASP A 15 -9.53 -1.21 -7.21
N ASP A 16 -10.38 -0.90 -8.16
CA ASP A 16 -11.30 0.22 -8.02
C ASP A 16 -12.29 0.03 -6.89
N SER A 17 -12.44 -1.19 -6.42
CA SER A 17 -13.34 -1.44 -5.31
C SER A 17 -12.79 -0.97 -3.97
N ARG A 18 -11.50 -0.56 -3.95
CA ARG A 18 -10.93 -0.05 -2.70
C ARG A 18 -11.65 1.22 -2.31
N THR A 19 -11.76 1.45 -1.01
CA THR A 19 -12.37 2.68 -0.53
C THR A 19 -11.46 3.86 -0.83
N LEU A 20 -12.01 5.03 -0.74
CA LEU A 20 -11.25 6.23 -0.98
C LEU A 20 -10.07 6.33 0.00
N SER A 21 -10.31 5.99 1.26
CA SER A 21 -9.24 6.00 2.25
C SER A 21 -8.14 5.02 1.89
N GLN A 22 -8.51 3.84 1.44
CA GLN A 22 -7.52 2.85 1.05
C GLN A 22 -6.71 3.31 -0.16
N LYS A 23 -7.37 3.90 -1.14
CA LYS A 23 -6.66 4.38 -2.33
C LYS A 23 -5.69 5.48 -1.97
N LYS A 24 -6.09 6.36 -1.08
CA LYS A 24 -5.24 7.46 -0.66
C LYS A 24 -4.01 6.95 0.07
N ILE A 25 -4.20 5.98 0.94
CA ILE A 25 -3.08 5.42 1.70
C ILE A 25 -2.12 4.68 0.77
N VAL A 26 -2.65 3.88 -0.15
CA VAL A 26 -1.80 3.16 -1.09
C VAL A 26 -0.99 4.14 -1.92
N GLY A 27 -1.63 5.20 -2.39
CA GLY A 27 -0.92 6.21 -3.18
C GLY A 27 0.20 6.87 -2.41
N SER A 28 -0.03 7.20 -1.14
CA SER A 28 0.99 7.81 -0.32
C SER A 28 2.17 6.88 -0.10
N ILE A 29 1.87 5.62 0.15
CA ILE A 29 2.92 4.65 0.43
C ILE A 29 3.75 4.38 -0.81
N VAL A 30 3.11 4.24 -1.97
CA VAL A 30 3.83 4.01 -3.21
C VAL A 30 4.75 5.18 -3.50
N ARG A 31 4.24 6.39 -3.32
CA ARG A 31 5.06 7.57 -3.57
C ARG A 31 6.26 7.60 -2.63
N GLU A 32 6.05 7.29 -1.37
CA GLU A 32 7.13 7.32 -0.40
C GLU A 32 8.19 6.29 -0.74
N ILE A 33 7.78 5.10 -1.15
CA ILE A 33 8.73 4.06 -1.52
C ILE A 33 9.55 4.49 -2.71
N LEU A 34 8.91 5.08 -3.72
CA LEU A 34 9.61 5.51 -4.90
C LEU A 34 10.60 6.63 -4.59
N TYR A 35 10.19 7.56 -3.74
CA TYR A 35 11.08 8.65 -3.38
C TYR A 35 12.29 8.16 -2.57
N SER A 36 12.11 7.07 -1.85
CA SER A 36 13.21 6.54 -1.05
C SER A 36 14.15 5.67 -1.88
N GLY A 37 13.83 5.41 -3.12
CA GLY A 37 14.66 4.56 -3.95
C GLY A 37 14.52 3.10 -3.64
N LEU A 38 13.50 2.72 -2.89
CA LEU A 38 13.28 1.32 -2.55
C LEU A 38 12.46 0.65 -3.63
N ALA A 39 12.58 -0.67 -3.70
CA ALA A 39 11.78 -1.42 -4.65
C ALA A 39 10.34 -1.48 -4.18
N LEU A 40 9.42 -1.49 -5.12
CA LEU A 40 8.00 -1.56 -4.78
C LEU A 40 7.63 -3.01 -4.62
N THR A 41 7.94 -3.58 -3.48
CA THR A 41 7.66 -4.97 -3.19
C THR A 41 6.61 -5.06 -2.10
N ARG A 42 6.02 -6.24 -1.97
CA ARG A 42 5.04 -6.46 -0.92
C ARG A 42 5.64 -6.20 0.45
N LYS A 43 6.88 -6.63 0.65
CA LYS A 43 7.54 -6.43 1.93
C LYS A 43 7.68 -4.93 2.25
N ASN A 44 8.13 -4.15 1.29
CA ASN A 44 8.32 -2.73 1.54
C ASN A 44 7.00 -2.03 1.75
N ILE A 45 5.95 -2.47 1.06
CA ILE A 45 4.64 -1.91 1.27
C ILE A 45 4.14 -2.22 2.67
N CYS A 46 4.34 -3.44 3.15
CA CYS A 46 3.93 -3.79 4.49
C CYS A 46 4.66 -2.96 5.53
N ILE A 47 5.96 -2.78 5.35
CA ILE A 47 6.75 -1.99 6.28
C ILE A 47 6.22 -0.57 6.34
N LYS A 48 5.93 0.01 5.19
CA LYS A 48 5.44 1.38 5.15
C LYS A 48 4.03 1.49 5.71
N LEU A 49 3.21 0.47 5.49
CA LEU A 49 1.86 0.48 6.04
C LEU A 49 1.90 0.47 7.57
N VAL A 50 2.78 -0.36 8.13
CA VAL A 50 2.91 -0.40 9.58
C VAL A 50 3.38 0.94 10.12
N ALA A 51 4.37 1.52 9.45
CA ALA A 51 4.87 2.84 9.88
C ALA A 51 3.78 3.90 9.75
N TYR A 52 2.98 3.82 8.69
CA TYR A 52 1.92 4.77 8.47
C TYR A 52 0.86 4.64 9.57
N SER A 53 0.58 3.41 9.99
CA SER A 53 -0.45 3.19 10.99
C SER A 53 -0.09 3.81 12.33
N ALA A 54 1.20 3.98 12.58
CA ALA A 54 1.62 4.59 13.83
C ALA A 54 1.36 6.10 13.84
N ARG A 55 1.13 6.69 12.67
CA ARG A 55 0.92 8.12 12.59
C ARG A 55 -0.52 8.53 12.38
N VAL A 56 -1.39 7.59 12.01
CA VAL A 56 -2.77 7.98 11.77
C VAL A 56 -3.50 8.07 13.09
N THR A 57 -4.47 8.95 13.14
CA THR A 57 -5.24 9.16 14.35
C THR A 57 -6.69 8.79 14.19
N THR A 58 -7.20 8.68 12.99
CA THR A 58 -8.60 8.36 12.81
C THR A 58 -8.80 6.86 12.74
N ARG A 59 -9.94 6.42 13.25
CA ARG A 59 -10.26 5.02 13.23
C ARG A 59 -10.46 4.53 11.80
N GLU A 60 -11.00 5.38 10.97
CA GLU A 60 -11.26 5.00 9.58
C GLU A 60 -9.97 4.66 8.86
N GLU A 61 -8.94 5.47 9.07
CA GLU A 61 -7.66 5.22 8.42
C GLU A 61 -6.99 3.99 8.98
N LYS A 62 -7.08 3.79 10.28
CA LYS A 62 -6.51 2.59 10.86
C LYS A 62 -7.18 1.35 10.32
N HIS A 63 -8.49 1.40 10.17
CA HIS A 63 -9.23 0.27 9.64
C HIS A 63 -8.84 0.00 8.19
N ALA A 64 -8.64 1.07 7.42
CA ALA A 64 -8.22 0.91 6.03
C ALA A 64 -6.84 0.26 5.95
N ILE A 65 -5.93 0.64 6.83
CA ILE A 65 -4.60 0.05 6.84
C ILE A 65 -4.67 -1.41 7.21
N GLU A 66 -5.47 -1.75 8.19
CA GLU A 66 -5.62 -3.14 8.60
C GLU A 66 -6.17 -3.98 7.46
N SER A 67 -7.12 -3.44 6.72
CA SER A 67 -7.68 -4.16 5.59
C SER A 67 -6.63 -4.39 4.51
N LEU A 68 -5.81 -3.38 4.26
CA LEU A 68 -4.77 -3.52 3.26
C LEU A 68 -3.72 -4.54 3.68
N LEU A 69 -3.36 -4.55 4.95
CA LEU A 69 -2.40 -5.52 5.45
C LEU A 69 -2.95 -6.93 5.34
N LYS A 70 -4.23 -7.10 5.60
CA LYS A 70 -4.83 -8.42 5.46
C LYS A 70 -4.78 -8.91 4.03
N LEU A 71 -5.00 -8.01 3.08
CA LEU A 71 -4.93 -8.39 1.68
C LEU A 71 -3.54 -8.89 1.32
N LEU A 72 -2.51 -8.23 1.85
CA LEU A 72 -1.15 -8.62 1.56
C LEU A 72 -0.78 -9.95 2.19
N PHE A 73 -1.25 -10.19 3.39
CA PHE A 73 -0.91 -11.42 4.08
C PHE A 73 -1.70 -12.62 3.58
N ILE A 74 -2.95 -12.41 3.22
CA ILE A 74 -3.78 -13.50 2.75
C ILE A 74 -3.32 -14.01 1.42
N LYS A 75 -2.85 -13.08 0.59
CA LYS A 75 -2.44 -13.48 -0.68
C LYS A 75 -1.13 -14.10 -0.62
N SER A 76 -0.79 -15.00 -0.15
CA SER A 76 0.57 -15.53 -0.18
C SER A 76 0.74 -16.59 -1.30
#